data_f05a4a8e87b31a97a22ef4a8acd5ff06
#
_entry.id   f05a4a8e87b31a97a22ef4a8acd5ff06
#
_cell.length_a   1.000
_cell.length_b   1.000
_cell.length_c   1.000
_cell.angle_alpha   90.00
_cell.angle_beta   90.00
_cell.angle_gamma   90.00
#
_symmetry.space_group_name_H-M   'P 1'
#
loop_
_entity.id
_entity.type
_entity.pdbx_description
1 polymer ?
#
loop_
_entity_poly.entity_id
_entity_poly.type
_entity_poly.pdbx_seq_one_letter_code
_entity_poly.pdbx_strand_id
1 'polypeptide(L)'
;MIALLLNSGLGSRMGDETREHPKCMCRLTEQETIISWQVKLLRRIGVTEAVVTTGHLADTLIAYLESLDSGIRFHFVHNPKYRETNYIYSMYLARNLLRGQDVISLHGDLVLHPAVMDALAASGRSVMAVDSTLPLPDKDFKALIQDGRIRRVGVDCFDAGSVECQAAYHWQAADFSSWIDEIERFVERGDVKCYAE
;
A
#
# COMPACT_ATOMS: atom_id res chain seq x y z
N MET A 1 3.55 -6.62 -14.44
CA MET A 1 3.34 -6.30 -13.00
C MET A 1 3.46 -4.80 -12.81
N ILE A 2 2.49 -4.17 -12.15
CA ILE A 2 2.44 -2.75 -11.85
C ILE A 2 2.51 -2.54 -10.32
N ALA A 3 3.02 -1.42 -9.85
CA ALA A 3 2.95 -1.10 -8.43
C ALA A 3 1.73 -0.25 -8.09
N LEU A 4 1.20 -0.40 -6.87
CA LEU A 4 0.24 0.51 -6.24
C LEU A 4 0.85 1.05 -4.95
N LEU A 5 1.01 2.38 -4.88
CA LEU A 5 1.52 3.09 -3.72
C LEU A 5 0.40 3.93 -3.08
N LEU A 6 -0.04 3.55 -1.88
CA LEU A 6 -1.16 4.17 -1.18
C LEU A 6 -0.68 5.34 -0.32
N ASN A 7 -0.80 6.57 -0.83
CA ASN A 7 -0.27 7.80 -0.22
C ASN A 7 -1.32 8.90 -0.02
N SER A 8 -2.60 8.58 -0.02
CA SER A 8 -3.67 9.58 0.09
C SER A 8 -3.98 10.02 1.53
N GLY A 9 -3.38 9.39 2.54
CA GLY A 9 -3.65 9.66 3.95
C GLY A 9 -3.10 11.00 4.46
N LEU A 10 -3.74 11.54 5.51
CA LEU A 10 -3.35 12.81 6.15
C LEU A 10 -2.04 12.75 6.94
N GLY A 11 -1.65 11.58 7.47
CA GLY A 11 -0.50 11.45 8.34
C GLY A 11 -0.64 12.16 9.71
N SER A 12 -1.86 12.49 10.14
CA SER A 12 -2.17 13.37 11.28
C SER A 12 -1.52 12.97 12.62
N ARG A 13 -1.17 11.70 12.80
CA ARG A 13 -0.50 11.20 14.01
C ARG A 13 0.97 11.65 14.14
N MET A 14 1.58 12.13 13.05
CA MET A 14 2.99 12.55 13.02
C MET A 14 3.20 14.05 13.29
N GLY A 15 2.11 14.80 13.53
CA GLY A 15 2.18 16.22 13.95
C GLY A 15 2.92 17.09 12.93
N ASP A 16 3.95 17.81 13.41
CA ASP A 16 4.69 18.78 12.60
C ASP A 16 5.50 18.14 11.46
N GLU A 17 5.89 16.90 11.59
CA GLU A 17 6.65 16.15 10.55
C GLU A 17 5.89 16.05 9.22
N THR A 18 4.56 16.11 9.24
CA THR A 18 3.72 16.02 8.03
C THR A 18 3.04 17.34 7.67
N ARG A 19 3.52 18.45 8.22
CA ARG A 19 2.97 19.80 7.93
C ARG A 19 3.33 20.24 6.50
N GLU A 20 4.56 19.99 6.06
CA GLU A 20 5.10 20.49 4.78
C GLU A 20 5.25 19.39 3.72
N HIS A 21 5.19 18.14 4.11
CA HIS A 21 5.29 17.00 3.19
C HIS A 21 4.45 15.80 3.66
N PRO A 22 3.99 14.93 2.73
CA PRO A 22 3.27 13.71 3.09
C PRO A 22 4.15 12.74 3.91
N LYS A 23 3.51 11.88 4.71
CA LYS A 23 4.19 10.88 5.57
C LYS A 23 5.24 10.06 4.81
N CYS A 24 4.95 9.64 3.58
CA CYS A 24 5.87 8.86 2.75
C CYS A 24 7.17 9.60 2.37
N MET A 25 7.21 10.92 2.55
CA MET A 25 8.41 11.74 2.34
C MET A 25 9.23 11.96 3.61
N CYS A 26 8.85 11.37 4.75
CA CYS A 26 9.69 11.36 5.95
C CYS A 26 11.05 10.75 5.63
N ARG A 27 12.10 11.37 6.14
CA ARG A 27 13.48 10.97 5.86
C ARG A 27 13.87 9.70 6.60
N LEU A 28 14.50 8.78 5.89
CA LEU A 28 15.19 7.60 6.45
C LEU A 28 16.66 7.90 6.68
N THR A 29 17.25 8.66 5.77
CA THR A 29 18.64 9.15 5.82
C THR A 29 18.69 10.57 5.28
N GLU A 30 19.89 11.16 5.17
CA GLU A 30 20.07 12.47 4.53
C GLU A 30 19.64 12.48 3.05
N GLN A 31 19.78 11.34 2.35
CA GLN A 31 19.51 11.21 0.91
C GLN A 31 18.23 10.44 0.59
N GLU A 32 17.58 9.79 1.56
CA GLU A 32 16.47 8.89 1.32
C GLU A 32 15.25 9.23 2.16
N THR A 33 14.10 9.15 1.52
CA THR A 33 12.77 9.16 2.15
C THR A 33 12.14 7.78 2.08
N ILE A 34 11.05 7.55 2.81
CA ILE A 34 10.30 6.29 2.74
C ILE A 34 9.92 5.99 1.29
N ILE A 35 9.33 6.96 0.58
CA ILE A 35 8.86 6.74 -0.80
C ILE A 35 10.01 6.53 -1.79
N SER A 36 11.14 7.24 -1.66
CA SER A 36 12.29 7.00 -2.54
C SER A 36 12.89 5.62 -2.32
N TRP A 37 12.88 5.12 -1.09
CA TRP A 37 13.27 3.76 -0.76
C TRP A 37 12.33 2.73 -1.40
N GLN A 38 11.01 2.92 -1.28
CA GLN A 38 10.02 2.07 -1.96
C GLN A 38 10.24 2.04 -3.47
N VAL A 39 10.47 3.20 -4.09
CA VAL A 39 10.78 3.31 -5.53
C VAL A 39 12.03 2.52 -5.91
N LYS A 40 13.11 2.58 -5.11
CA LYS A 40 14.32 1.77 -5.33
C LYS A 40 14.03 0.27 -5.26
N LEU A 41 13.22 -0.16 -4.27
CA LEU A 41 12.83 -1.56 -4.14
C LEU A 41 11.97 -2.04 -5.32
N LEU A 42 11.05 -1.21 -5.80
CA LEU A 42 10.23 -1.51 -6.98
C LEU A 42 11.07 -1.65 -8.25
N ARG A 43 12.04 -0.75 -8.46
CA ARG A 43 13.00 -0.90 -9.57
C ARG A 43 13.80 -2.19 -9.50
N ARG A 44 14.27 -2.54 -8.31
CA ARG A 44 15.04 -3.75 -8.06
C ARG A 44 14.33 -5.01 -8.55
N ILE A 45 13.00 -5.08 -8.39
CA ILE A 45 12.18 -6.20 -8.84
C ILE A 45 11.62 -6.05 -10.27
N GLY A 46 12.10 -5.04 -11.02
CA GLY A 46 11.76 -4.85 -12.43
C GLY A 46 10.43 -4.14 -12.70
N VAL A 47 9.84 -3.47 -11.72
CA VAL A 47 8.64 -2.62 -11.93
C VAL A 47 9.02 -1.39 -12.75
N THR A 48 8.25 -1.12 -13.81
CA THR A 48 8.42 0.03 -14.71
C THR A 48 7.25 1.01 -14.69
N GLU A 49 6.13 0.63 -14.07
CA GLU A 49 4.95 1.49 -13.92
C GLU A 49 4.40 1.41 -12.50
N ALA A 50 4.00 2.55 -11.94
CA ALA A 50 3.40 2.63 -10.63
C ALA A 50 2.21 3.59 -10.61
N VAL A 51 1.10 3.15 -10.01
CA VAL A 51 -0.03 3.99 -9.65
C VAL A 51 0.21 4.52 -8.23
N VAL A 52 0.20 5.83 -8.08
CA VAL A 52 0.39 6.51 -6.80
C VAL A 52 -0.90 7.24 -6.43
N THR A 53 -1.56 6.79 -5.38
CA THR A 53 -2.71 7.53 -4.88
C THR A 53 -2.23 8.75 -4.08
N THR A 54 -2.84 9.90 -4.30
CA THR A 54 -2.48 11.16 -3.64
C THR A 54 -3.68 11.78 -2.93
N GLY A 55 -3.41 12.63 -1.95
CA GLY A 55 -4.42 13.35 -1.19
C GLY A 55 -3.85 14.65 -0.64
N HIS A 56 -3.58 14.70 0.66
CA HIS A 56 -2.93 15.85 1.28
C HIS A 56 -1.53 16.08 0.69
N LEU A 57 -1.21 17.34 0.36
CA LEU A 57 0.08 17.75 -0.24
C LEU A 57 0.43 16.96 -1.52
N ALA A 58 -0.58 16.71 -2.37
CA ALA A 58 -0.42 15.95 -3.60
C ALA A 58 0.67 16.54 -4.51
N ASP A 59 0.67 17.86 -4.74
CA ASP A 59 1.62 18.52 -5.63
C ASP A 59 3.07 18.36 -5.15
N THR A 60 3.31 18.40 -3.84
CA THR A 60 4.62 18.16 -3.24
C THR A 60 5.11 16.74 -3.52
N LEU A 61 4.23 15.73 -3.35
CA LEU A 61 4.57 14.34 -3.62
C LEU A 61 4.82 14.08 -5.10
N ILE A 62 3.97 14.64 -5.97
CA ILE A 62 4.10 14.52 -7.43
C ILE A 62 5.43 15.10 -7.89
N ALA A 63 5.71 16.36 -7.54
CA ALA A 63 6.96 17.02 -7.91
C ALA A 63 8.20 16.25 -7.43
N TYR A 64 8.13 15.70 -6.20
CA TYR A 64 9.23 14.88 -5.66
C TYR A 64 9.44 13.60 -6.47
N LEU A 65 8.38 12.83 -6.74
CA LEU A 65 8.48 11.58 -7.50
C LEU A 65 8.94 11.81 -8.94
N GLU A 66 8.47 12.87 -9.59
CA GLU A 66 8.91 13.26 -10.93
C GLU A 66 10.39 13.71 -10.97
N SER A 67 10.92 14.24 -9.85
CA SER A 67 12.33 14.60 -9.73
C SER A 67 13.26 13.39 -9.58
N LEU A 68 12.72 12.22 -9.22
CA LEU A 68 13.50 10.99 -9.10
C LEU A 68 13.79 10.42 -10.50
N ASP A 69 15.07 10.29 -10.86
CA ASP A 69 15.46 9.53 -12.06
C ASP A 69 15.29 8.03 -11.80
N SER A 70 14.04 7.62 -11.62
CA SER A 70 13.69 6.27 -11.18
C SER A 70 13.55 5.27 -12.34
N GLY A 71 13.30 5.73 -13.56
CA GLY A 71 12.91 4.88 -14.69
C GLY A 71 11.55 4.20 -14.51
N ILE A 72 10.75 4.62 -13.51
CA ILE A 72 9.36 4.20 -13.29
C ILE A 72 8.43 5.29 -13.83
N ARG A 73 7.45 4.90 -14.66
CA ARG A 73 6.36 5.78 -15.07
C ARG A 73 5.32 5.84 -13.97
N PHE A 74 5.09 7.03 -13.41
CA PHE A 74 4.08 7.25 -12.38
C PHE A 74 2.74 7.66 -12.99
N HIS A 75 1.66 7.06 -12.49
CA HIS A 75 0.27 7.42 -12.76
C HIS A 75 -0.32 7.94 -11.45
N PHE A 76 -0.58 9.23 -11.37
CA PHE A 76 -1.11 9.85 -10.15
C PHE A 76 -2.62 9.83 -10.13
N VAL A 77 -3.20 9.33 -9.04
CA VAL A 77 -4.65 9.28 -8.82
C VAL A 77 -4.98 10.07 -7.57
N HIS A 78 -5.51 11.27 -7.75
CA HIS A 78 -5.87 12.13 -6.62
C HIS A 78 -7.22 11.72 -6.03
N ASN A 79 -7.25 11.54 -4.69
CA ASN A 79 -8.48 11.37 -3.94
C ASN A 79 -8.95 12.73 -3.39
N PRO A 80 -9.96 13.38 -3.97
CA PRO A 80 -10.42 14.69 -3.51
C PRO A 80 -11.13 14.62 -2.15
N LYS A 81 -11.54 13.41 -1.72
CA LYS A 81 -12.23 13.15 -0.45
C LYS A 81 -11.31 12.53 0.60
N TYR A 82 -9.99 12.73 0.50
CA TYR A 82 -9.01 12.10 1.38
C TYR A 82 -9.21 12.40 2.88
N ARG A 83 -9.92 13.48 3.24
CA ARG A 83 -10.27 13.84 4.62
C ARG A 83 -11.47 13.07 5.17
N GLU A 84 -12.31 12.53 4.29
CA GLU A 84 -13.62 11.94 4.61
C GLU A 84 -13.64 10.44 4.40
N THR A 85 -12.67 9.90 3.66
CA THR A 85 -12.61 8.51 3.23
C THR A 85 -11.32 7.84 3.70
N ASN A 86 -11.33 6.52 3.74
CA ASN A 86 -10.13 5.72 3.90
C ASN A 86 -9.53 5.36 2.52
N TYR A 87 -8.38 4.69 2.49
CA TYR A 87 -7.68 4.33 1.25
C TYR A 87 -8.47 3.40 0.33
N ILE A 88 -9.50 2.69 0.82
CA ILE A 88 -10.45 1.94 -0.02
C ILE A 88 -11.02 2.81 -1.15
N TYR A 89 -11.36 4.06 -0.86
CA TYR A 89 -11.85 4.99 -1.88
C TYR A 89 -10.76 5.40 -2.88
N SER A 90 -9.51 5.52 -2.43
CA SER A 90 -8.38 5.79 -3.32
C SER A 90 -8.09 4.61 -4.26
N MET A 91 -8.22 3.37 -3.76
CA MET A 91 -8.13 2.16 -4.59
C MET A 91 -9.26 2.10 -5.62
N TYR A 92 -10.49 2.44 -5.21
CA TYR A 92 -11.63 2.55 -6.12
C TYR A 92 -11.34 3.55 -7.27
N LEU A 93 -10.80 4.72 -6.96
CA LEU A 93 -10.44 5.71 -7.99
C LEU A 93 -9.36 5.18 -8.95
N ALA A 94 -8.42 4.40 -8.44
CA ALA A 94 -7.30 3.85 -9.23
C ALA A 94 -7.65 2.56 -10.01
N ARG A 95 -8.82 1.96 -9.78
CA ARG A 95 -9.21 0.61 -10.21
C ARG A 95 -9.02 0.33 -11.72
N ASN A 96 -9.31 1.31 -12.57
CA ASN A 96 -9.22 1.12 -14.03
C ASN A 96 -7.76 0.98 -14.53
N LEU A 97 -6.79 1.49 -13.78
CA LEU A 97 -5.36 1.35 -14.08
C LEU A 97 -4.80 0.02 -13.59
N LEU A 98 -5.47 -0.63 -12.65
CA LEU A 98 -4.96 -1.78 -11.90
C LEU A 98 -5.65 -3.10 -12.26
N ARG A 99 -6.91 -3.05 -12.69
CA ARG A 99 -7.71 -4.24 -13.04
C ARG A 99 -7.03 -5.05 -14.15
N GLY A 100 -6.94 -6.36 -13.94
CA GLY A 100 -6.30 -7.28 -14.88
C GLY A 100 -4.77 -7.27 -14.88
N GLN A 101 -4.16 -6.57 -13.91
CA GLN A 101 -2.71 -6.53 -13.73
C GLN A 101 -2.28 -7.35 -12.51
N ASP A 102 -1.09 -7.97 -12.57
CA ASP A 102 -0.38 -8.37 -11.37
C ASP A 102 0.10 -7.13 -10.64
N VAL A 103 -0.20 -7.02 -9.34
CA VAL A 103 0.02 -5.79 -8.57
C VAL A 103 0.91 -6.06 -7.36
N ILE A 104 1.98 -5.26 -7.21
CA ILE A 104 2.66 -5.08 -5.92
C ILE A 104 2.03 -3.86 -5.25
N SER A 105 1.35 -4.04 -4.11
CA SER A 105 0.76 -2.93 -3.37
C SER A 105 1.47 -2.68 -2.05
N LEU A 106 1.76 -1.40 -1.78
CA LEU A 106 2.46 -0.94 -0.58
C LEU A 106 1.72 0.25 0.03
N HIS A 107 1.57 0.24 1.35
CA HIS A 107 1.23 1.46 2.06
C HIS A 107 2.42 2.42 2.11
N GLY A 108 2.15 3.70 2.03
CA GLY A 108 3.17 4.76 1.89
C GLY A 108 4.06 4.99 3.10
N ASP A 109 3.85 4.29 4.20
CA ASP A 109 4.62 4.39 5.44
C ASP A 109 5.49 3.16 5.73
N LEU A 110 5.55 2.20 4.80
CA LEU A 110 6.32 0.98 4.97
C LEU A 110 7.77 1.14 4.56
N VAL A 111 8.66 0.68 5.44
CA VAL A 111 10.09 0.54 5.17
C VAL A 111 10.43 -0.94 5.18
N LEU A 112 10.60 -1.52 4.00
CA LEU A 112 10.84 -2.95 3.84
C LEU A 112 12.31 -3.25 3.61
N HIS A 113 12.78 -4.39 4.15
CA HIS A 113 14.08 -4.93 3.77
C HIS A 113 14.01 -5.44 2.31
N PRO A 114 15.08 -5.28 1.49
CA PRO A 114 15.08 -5.73 0.10
C PRO A 114 14.69 -7.20 -0.09
N ALA A 115 15.09 -8.09 0.82
CA ALA A 115 14.75 -9.50 0.75
C ALA A 115 13.22 -9.78 0.87
N VAL A 116 12.46 -8.93 1.58
CA VAL A 116 11.00 -9.05 1.67
C VAL A 116 10.39 -8.71 0.31
N MET A 117 10.87 -7.65 -0.33
CA MET A 117 10.40 -7.27 -1.67
C MET A 117 10.74 -8.35 -2.71
N ASP A 118 11.96 -8.89 -2.67
CA ASP A 118 12.38 -10.00 -3.55
C ASP A 118 11.47 -11.23 -3.35
N ALA A 119 11.14 -11.57 -2.10
CA ALA A 119 10.26 -12.71 -1.77
C ALA A 119 8.81 -12.48 -2.24
N LEU A 120 8.26 -11.28 -2.07
CA LEU A 120 6.94 -10.92 -2.59
C LEU A 120 6.89 -11.09 -4.10
N ALA A 121 7.87 -10.52 -4.82
CA ALA A 121 7.94 -10.57 -6.29
C ALA A 121 8.10 -12.00 -6.84
N ALA A 122 8.87 -12.84 -6.14
CA ALA A 122 9.16 -14.20 -6.56
C ALA A 122 8.05 -15.21 -6.20
N SER A 123 7.01 -14.81 -5.49
CA SER A 123 6.02 -15.73 -4.88
C SER A 123 5.21 -16.55 -5.91
N GLY A 124 5.03 -16.04 -7.13
CA GLY A 124 4.22 -16.69 -8.18
C GLY A 124 2.74 -16.86 -7.83
N ARG A 125 2.27 -16.27 -6.75
CA ARG A 125 0.88 -16.29 -6.24
C ARG A 125 0.59 -15.05 -5.42
N SER A 126 -0.69 -14.81 -5.11
CA SER A 126 -1.08 -13.73 -4.20
C SER A 126 -0.60 -14.02 -2.78
N VAL A 127 0.16 -13.09 -2.21
CA VAL A 127 0.76 -13.19 -0.87
C VAL A 127 0.78 -11.83 -0.18
N MET A 128 0.90 -11.87 1.14
CA MET A 128 1.07 -10.71 2.02
C MET A 128 2.30 -10.94 2.91
N ALA A 129 3.02 -9.87 3.22
CA ALA A 129 4.10 -9.92 4.19
C ALA A 129 3.55 -10.08 5.62
N VAL A 130 4.02 -11.08 6.34
CA VAL A 130 3.65 -11.36 7.73
C VAL A 130 4.88 -11.60 8.58
N ASP A 131 4.78 -11.34 9.89
CA ASP A 131 5.80 -11.69 10.87
C ASP A 131 5.18 -12.49 12.01
N SER A 132 5.57 -13.77 12.11
CA SER A 132 5.12 -14.67 13.17
C SER A 132 6.02 -14.66 14.41
N THR A 133 7.07 -13.86 14.43
CA THR A 133 8.06 -13.79 15.52
C THR A 133 7.78 -12.64 16.49
N LEU A 134 7.01 -11.66 16.06
CA LEU A 134 6.62 -10.50 16.85
C LEU A 134 5.33 -10.75 17.63
N PRO A 135 5.16 -10.11 18.81
CA PRO A 135 3.88 -10.10 19.50
C PRO A 135 2.82 -9.39 18.67
N LEU A 136 1.56 -9.81 18.79
CA LEU A 136 0.47 -9.18 18.08
C LEU A 136 0.31 -7.70 18.50
N PRO A 137 0.28 -6.76 17.54
CA PRO A 137 0.10 -5.35 17.85
C PRO A 137 -1.35 -5.06 18.26
N ASP A 138 -1.56 -4.10 19.17
CA ASP A 138 -2.90 -3.72 19.63
C ASP A 138 -3.73 -3.04 18.52
N LYS A 139 -3.11 -2.22 17.68
CA LYS A 139 -3.81 -1.30 16.77
C LYS A 139 -3.50 -1.49 15.29
N ASP A 140 -2.50 -2.32 14.96
CA ASP A 140 -2.13 -2.57 13.57
C ASP A 140 -2.77 -3.87 13.05
N PHE A 141 -2.67 -4.11 11.75
CA PHE A 141 -3.26 -5.28 11.10
C PHE A 141 -2.64 -6.59 11.57
N LYS A 142 -3.48 -7.58 11.70
CA LYS A 142 -3.15 -8.97 11.97
C LYS A 142 -3.79 -9.87 10.93
N ALA A 143 -3.12 -10.94 10.55
CA ALA A 143 -3.63 -11.95 9.64
C ALA A 143 -3.86 -13.27 10.37
N LEU A 144 -5.05 -13.83 10.28
CA LEU A 144 -5.33 -15.20 10.70
C LEU A 144 -4.88 -16.16 9.61
N ILE A 145 -3.92 -17.03 9.95
CA ILE A 145 -3.40 -18.04 9.03
C ILE A 145 -3.91 -19.42 9.45
N GLN A 146 -4.56 -20.11 8.52
CA GLN A 146 -5.00 -21.49 8.66
C GLN A 146 -4.64 -22.29 7.39
N ASP A 147 -4.05 -23.44 7.55
CA ASP A 147 -3.61 -24.31 6.45
C ASP A 147 -2.72 -23.58 5.41
N GLY A 148 -1.82 -22.71 5.89
CA GLY A 148 -0.93 -21.91 5.07
C GLY A 148 -1.61 -20.84 4.21
N ARG A 149 -2.87 -20.47 4.54
CA ARG A 149 -3.64 -19.44 3.86
C ARG A 149 -4.12 -18.38 4.83
N ILE A 150 -4.08 -17.12 4.39
CA ILE A 150 -4.74 -16.03 5.12
C ILE A 150 -6.25 -16.19 4.95
N ARG A 151 -6.95 -16.25 6.09
CA ARG A 151 -8.41 -16.39 6.17
C ARG A 151 -9.10 -15.08 6.52
N ARG A 152 -8.40 -14.23 7.27
CA ARG A 152 -8.91 -12.94 7.72
C ARG A 152 -7.73 -12.00 7.92
N VAL A 153 -7.94 -10.73 7.60
CA VAL A 153 -7.06 -9.61 7.97
C VAL A 153 -7.89 -8.57 8.72
N GLY A 154 -7.37 -8.02 9.78
CA GLY A 154 -8.06 -6.98 10.53
C GLY A 154 -7.28 -6.53 11.76
N VAL A 155 -7.64 -5.36 12.26
CA VAL A 155 -7.05 -4.80 13.49
C VAL A 155 -7.54 -5.51 14.76
N ASP A 156 -8.68 -6.20 14.66
CA ASP A 156 -9.36 -6.94 15.74
C ASP A 156 -9.15 -8.47 15.65
N CYS A 157 -8.21 -8.92 14.82
CA CYS A 157 -7.93 -10.33 14.57
C CYS A 157 -6.95 -10.86 15.63
N PHE A 158 -7.47 -11.38 16.76
CA PHE A 158 -6.69 -11.95 17.87
C PHE A 158 -6.94 -13.45 18.07
N ASP A 159 -7.41 -14.14 17.02
CA ASP A 159 -7.68 -15.58 17.07
C ASP A 159 -6.38 -16.39 17.19
N ALA A 160 -6.49 -17.65 17.63
CA ALA A 160 -5.36 -18.58 17.63
C ALA A 160 -4.85 -18.79 16.20
N GLY A 161 -3.55 -18.54 15.97
CA GLY A 161 -2.93 -18.56 14.64
C GLY A 161 -2.87 -17.20 13.94
N SER A 162 -3.33 -16.12 14.61
CA SER A 162 -3.08 -14.76 14.13
C SER A 162 -1.61 -14.38 14.26
N VAL A 163 -1.11 -13.64 13.28
CA VAL A 163 0.25 -13.10 13.23
C VAL A 163 0.20 -11.62 12.85
N GLU A 164 1.25 -10.87 13.19
CA GLU A 164 1.40 -9.52 12.67
C GLU A 164 1.51 -9.53 11.15
N CYS A 165 0.89 -8.58 10.47
CA CYS A 165 1.01 -8.44 9.03
C CYS A 165 1.31 -7.00 8.64
N GLN A 166 2.02 -6.87 7.52
CA GLN A 166 2.36 -5.59 6.91
C GLN A 166 1.55 -5.39 5.64
N ALA A 167 1.08 -4.17 5.41
CA ALA A 167 0.32 -3.85 4.20
C ALA A 167 1.23 -3.77 2.95
N ALA A 168 1.89 -4.88 2.68
CA ALA A 168 2.77 -5.14 1.54
C ALA A 168 2.36 -6.47 0.89
N TYR A 169 1.91 -6.40 -0.35
CA TYR A 169 1.27 -7.52 -1.04
C TYR A 169 1.84 -7.72 -2.44
N HIS A 170 1.87 -8.96 -2.89
CA HIS A 170 1.85 -9.32 -4.31
C HIS A 170 0.51 -9.97 -4.62
N TRP A 171 -0.18 -9.45 -5.60
CA TRP A 171 -1.47 -9.93 -6.08
C TRP A 171 -1.35 -10.44 -7.50
N GLN A 172 -1.89 -11.62 -7.75
CA GLN A 172 -2.16 -12.08 -9.11
C GLN A 172 -3.34 -11.30 -9.70
N ALA A 173 -3.33 -11.07 -10.99
CA ALA A 173 -4.32 -10.25 -11.71
C ALA A 173 -5.78 -10.64 -11.43
N ALA A 174 -6.08 -11.94 -11.36
CA ALA A 174 -7.42 -12.44 -11.07
C ALA A 174 -7.87 -12.11 -9.64
N ASP A 175 -6.99 -12.35 -8.65
CA ASP A 175 -7.29 -12.11 -7.24
C ASP A 175 -7.44 -10.60 -6.99
N PHE A 176 -6.56 -9.79 -7.57
CA PHE A 176 -6.66 -8.33 -7.44
C PHE A 176 -7.93 -7.79 -8.08
N SER A 177 -8.32 -8.30 -9.25
CA SER A 177 -9.57 -7.91 -9.91
C SER A 177 -10.79 -8.27 -9.06
N SER A 178 -10.80 -9.44 -8.42
CA SER A 178 -11.86 -9.84 -7.50
C SER A 178 -11.93 -8.93 -6.27
N TRP A 179 -10.76 -8.50 -5.75
CA TRP A 179 -10.72 -7.55 -4.64
C TRP A 179 -11.26 -6.18 -5.06
N ILE A 180 -10.92 -5.70 -6.27
CA ILE A 180 -11.49 -4.48 -6.83
C ILE A 180 -13.01 -4.56 -6.98
N ASP A 181 -13.56 -5.72 -7.39
CA ASP A 181 -15.02 -5.91 -7.48
C ASP A 181 -15.70 -5.74 -6.11
N GLU A 182 -15.09 -6.26 -5.03
CA GLU A 182 -15.59 -6.05 -3.68
C GLU A 182 -15.46 -4.57 -3.25
N ILE A 183 -14.35 -3.93 -3.53
CA ILE A 183 -14.14 -2.50 -3.25
C ILE A 183 -15.23 -1.65 -3.95
N GLU A 184 -15.57 -1.95 -5.20
CA GLU A 184 -16.65 -1.26 -5.93
C GLU A 184 -17.99 -1.40 -5.20
N ARG A 185 -18.34 -2.61 -4.75
CA ARG A 185 -19.57 -2.86 -3.98
C ARG A 185 -19.62 -2.08 -2.67
N PHE A 186 -18.49 -1.99 -1.95
CA PHE A 186 -18.40 -1.20 -0.71
C PHE A 186 -18.62 0.29 -0.99
N VAL A 187 -17.95 0.83 -2.00
CA VAL A 187 -18.04 2.25 -2.37
C VAL A 187 -19.46 2.60 -2.86
N GLU A 188 -20.11 1.73 -3.65
CA GLU A 188 -21.49 1.91 -4.12
C GLU A 188 -22.51 1.96 -2.97
N ARG A 189 -22.26 1.24 -1.87
CA ARG A 189 -23.07 1.31 -0.64
C ARG A 189 -22.74 2.50 0.26
N GLY A 190 -21.70 3.27 -0.07
CA GLY A 190 -21.21 4.39 0.74
C GLY A 190 -20.23 3.99 1.85
N ASP A 191 -19.76 2.76 1.89
CA ASP A 191 -18.80 2.23 2.87
C ASP A 191 -17.37 2.63 2.53
N VAL A 192 -17.08 3.93 2.56
CA VAL A 192 -15.80 4.52 2.13
C VAL A 192 -14.84 4.84 3.28
N LYS A 193 -15.21 4.53 4.52
CA LYS A 193 -14.41 4.80 5.73
C LYS A 193 -13.75 3.56 6.33
N CYS A 194 -14.11 2.37 5.85
CA CYS A 194 -13.48 1.12 6.26
C CYS A 194 -12.10 0.94 5.63
N TYR A 195 -11.35 -0.02 6.15
CA TYR A 195 -10.15 -0.54 5.49
C TYR A 195 -10.57 -1.42 4.30
N ALA A 196 -9.66 -1.66 3.37
CA ALA A 196 -9.95 -2.46 2.18
C ALA A 196 -9.73 -3.98 2.42
N GLU A 197 -9.01 -4.35 3.48
CA GLU A 197 -8.79 -5.74 3.94
C GLU A 197 -9.99 -6.39 4.58
#